data_7d64c87c502fa98fb03281263f4d1ff0
#
_entry.id   7d64c87c502fa98fb03281263f4d1ff0
#
_cell.length_a   1.000
_cell.length_b   1.000
_cell.length_c   1.000
_cell.angle_alpha   90.00
_cell.angle_beta   90.00
_cell.angle_gamma   90.00
#
_symmetry.space_group_name_H-M   'P 1'
#
loop_
_entity.id
_entity.type
_entity.pdbx_description
1 polymer ?
#
loop_
_entity_poly.entity_id
_entity_poly.type
_entity_poly.pdbx_seq_one_letter_code
_entity_poly.pdbx_strand_id
1 'polypeptide(L)'
;MLFRSEPDLFSREKHRPSGYDYEHWLADYRRYKTALRAQLPGIPLAGPDAAGKTEWVSRFAVDEGKDIVLLTHHYYREGQNPGSTIEKLMGVDPKLQPQLDQLRAASQRCGVPYRICEVNSFSGGGRPGVSDTMASALWVLDYMFTLATNNCGGVNMETGVNQLGSISSYSPIGDDEQGHYSAKPEYYGMLAFSVAGRGELLQTEVGPATAEIKAYATRSKDSALTVTLLNKGATGAMLHLDTKSSSRQASVIRLEGPAVDARTQVTLGGAEITPAGTWKASEQQVLPVPNGQLTIPLAAASAAILNFL
;
A
#
# COMPACT_ATOMS: atom_id res chain seq x y z
N MET A 1 9.11 -30.20 -1.54
CA MET A 1 9.92 -28.96 -1.48
C MET A 1 8.99 -27.82 -1.84
N LEU A 2 8.67 -26.98 -0.90
CA LEU A 2 7.80 -25.83 -1.16
C LEU A 2 8.54 -24.83 -2.05
N PHE A 3 7.86 -24.34 -3.07
CA PHE A 3 8.28 -23.17 -3.80
C PHE A 3 8.16 -21.99 -2.82
N ARG A 4 9.27 -21.49 -2.33
CA ARG A 4 9.27 -20.31 -1.45
C ARG A 4 9.25 -19.03 -2.30
N SER A 5 8.60 -18.00 -1.79
CA SER A 5 8.75 -16.63 -2.26
C SER A 5 10.21 -16.15 -2.11
N GLU A 6 10.55 -15.04 -2.72
CA GLU A 6 11.87 -14.40 -2.65
C GLU A 6 13.04 -15.25 -3.18
N PRO A 7 12.91 -15.85 -4.37
CA PRO A 7 13.95 -16.73 -4.91
C PRO A 7 15.29 -16.03 -5.18
N ASP A 8 15.28 -14.72 -5.34
CA ASP A 8 16.47 -13.88 -5.50
C ASP A 8 17.30 -13.77 -4.21
N LEU A 9 16.76 -14.20 -3.06
CA LEU A 9 17.45 -14.30 -1.77
C LEU A 9 17.99 -15.70 -1.46
N PHE A 10 17.59 -16.74 -2.18
CA PHE A 10 17.86 -18.14 -1.85
C PHE A 10 19.35 -18.46 -1.67
N SER A 11 20.23 -17.88 -2.46
CA SER A 11 21.68 -18.05 -2.31
C SER A 11 22.20 -17.37 -1.05
N ARG A 12 21.72 -16.15 -0.75
CA ARG A 12 22.10 -15.38 0.45
C ARG A 12 21.64 -16.07 1.72
N GLU A 13 20.43 -16.63 1.71
CA GLU A 13 19.81 -17.30 2.85
C GLU A 13 20.16 -18.78 2.97
N LYS A 14 21.07 -19.26 2.12
CA LYS A 14 21.55 -20.65 2.10
C LYS A 14 20.44 -21.70 1.82
N HIS A 15 19.33 -21.29 1.21
CA HIS A 15 18.30 -22.21 0.73
C HIS A 15 18.73 -22.93 -0.55
N ARG A 16 19.70 -22.36 -1.27
CA ARG A 16 20.35 -22.89 -2.47
C ARG A 16 21.86 -22.64 -2.39
N PRO A 17 22.66 -23.39 -3.17
CA PRO A 17 24.11 -23.17 -3.27
C PRO A 17 24.44 -21.72 -3.66
N SER A 18 25.67 -21.31 -3.33
CA SER A 18 26.22 -20.05 -3.85
C SER A 18 26.23 -20.11 -5.39
N GLY A 19 25.84 -19.00 -6.02
CA GLY A 19 25.70 -18.95 -7.50
C GLY A 19 24.31 -19.32 -8.00
N TYR A 20 23.36 -19.66 -7.15
CA TYR A 20 21.96 -19.77 -7.56
C TYR A 20 21.43 -18.39 -7.98
N ASP A 21 21.09 -18.27 -9.26
CA ASP A 21 20.68 -17.04 -9.92
C ASP A 21 19.33 -17.21 -10.65
N TYR A 22 18.97 -16.24 -11.44
CA TYR A 22 17.72 -16.26 -12.20
C TYR A 22 17.61 -17.47 -13.13
N GLU A 23 18.68 -17.88 -13.81
CA GLU A 23 18.65 -19.01 -14.75
C GLU A 23 18.37 -20.33 -14.02
N HIS A 24 19.00 -20.54 -12.88
CA HIS A 24 18.75 -21.71 -12.04
C HIS A 24 17.33 -21.73 -11.53
N TRP A 25 16.82 -20.57 -11.08
CA TRP A 25 15.45 -20.43 -10.63
C TRP A 25 14.45 -20.67 -11.77
N LEU A 26 14.67 -20.11 -12.94
CA LEU A 26 13.79 -20.29 -14.11
C LEU A 26 13.72 -21.75 -14.54
N ALA A 27 14.83 -22.48 -14.50
CA ALA A 27 14.86 -23.91 -14.77
C ALA A 27 14.02 -24.70 -13.75
N ASP A 28 14.14 -24.37 -12.45
CA ASP A 28 13.30 -24.94 -11.40
C ASP A 28 11.82 -24.58 -11.63
N TYR A 29 11.50 -23.32 -11.89
CA TYR A 29 10.14 -22.86 -12.19
C TYR A 29 9.51 -23.66 -13.34
N ARG A 30 10.23 -23.81 -14.47
CA ARG A 30 9.75 -24.55 -15.64
C ARG A 30 9.50 -26.02 -15.35
N ARG A 31 10.33 -26.64 -14.51
CA ARG A 31 10.14 -28.01 -14.06
C ARG A 31 8.85 -28.16 -13.25
N TYR A 32 8.59 -27.24 -12.31
CA TYR A 32 7.35 -27.23 -11.51
C TYR A 32 6.13 -26.88 -12.37
N LYS A 33 6.23 -25.90 -13.26
CA LYS A 33 5.18 -25.56 -14.22
C LYS A 33 4.74 -26.79 -15.02
N THR A 34 5.70 -27.53 -15.56
CA THR A 34 5.42 -28.76 -16.35
C THR A 34 4.70 -29.80 -15.50
N ALA A 35 5.18 -30.08 -14.28
CA ALA A 35 4.58 -31.06 -13.40
C ALA A 35 3.16 -30.66 -12.95
N LEU A 36 2.94 -29.39 -12.64
CA LEU A 36 1.62 -28.87 -12.24
C LEU A 36 0.62 -28.96 -13.41
N ARG A 37 1.02 -28.54 -14.61
CA ARG A 37 0.16 -28.58 -15.80
C ARG A 37 -0.16 -29.99 -16.28
N ALA A 38 0.69 -30.96 -16.01
CA ALA A 38 0.40 -32.36 -16.27
C ALA A 38 -0.80 -32.88 -15.44
N GLN A 39 -1.01 -32.34 -14.23
CA GLN A 39 -2.12 -32.69 -13.35
C GLN A 39 -3.29 -31.72 -13.47
N LEU A 40 -3.01 -30.43 -13.71
CA LEU A 40 -3.95 -29.32 -13.76
C LEU A 40 -3.67 -28.45 -14.98
N PRO A 41 -4.11 -28.83 -16.19
CA PRO A 41 -3.74 -28.18 -17.44
C PRO A 41 -4.07 -26.67 -17.51
N GLY A 42 -5.12 -26.23 -16.83
CA GLY A 42 -5.61 -24.85 -16.80
C GLY A 42 -5.14 -24.02 -15.61
N ILE A 43 -4.22 -24.51 -14.77
CA ILE A 43 -3.81 -23.78 -13.58
C ILE A 43 -3.18 -22.44 -13.93
N PRO A 44 -3.68 -21.30 -13.36
CA PRO A 44 -3.05 -20.00 -13.53
C PRO A 44 -1.72 -19.96 -12.76
N LEU A 45 -0.70 -19.38 -13.37
CA LEU A 45 0.63 -19.24 -12.78
C LEU A 45 1.00 -17.77 -12.64
N ALA A 46 1.79 -17.46 -11.64
CA ALA A 46 2.32 -16.13 -11.35
C ALA A 46 3.81 -16.22 -10.99
N GLY A 47 4.48 -15.11 -10.98
CA GLY A 47 5.89 -15.02 -10.55
C GLY A 47 6.56 -13.73 -10.98
N PRO A 48 7.85 -13.57 -10.68
CA PRO A 48 8.76 -14.50 -10.00
C PRO A 48 8.70 -14.42 -8.46
N ASP A 49 7.97 -13.47 -7.90
CA ASP A 49 7.85 -13.23 -6.46
C ASP A 49 9.19 -12.84 -5.80
N ALA A 50 9.95 -11.99 -6.49
CA ALA A 50 11.26 -11.55 -6.06
C ALA A 50 11.17 -10.47 -4.96
N ALA A 51 12.10 -10.51 -4.00
CA ALA A 51 12.14 -9.56 -2.89
C ALA A 51 12.71 -8.19 -3.27
N GLY A 52 13.78 -8.14 -4.04
CA GLY A 52 14.49 -6.90 -4.31
C GLY A 52 14.99 -6.73 -5.74
N LYS A 53 15.12 -7.81 -6.49
CA LYS A 53 15.65 -7.79 -7.86
C LYS A 53 14.55 -7.61 -8.90
N THR A 54 14.14 -6.37 -9.15
CA THR A 54 13.13 -6.05 -10.18
C THR A 54 13.55 -6.50 -11.60
N GLU A 55 14.84 -6.64 -11.87
CA GLU A 55 15.32 -7.22 -13.12
C GLU A 55 14.86 -8.67 -13.34
N TRP A 56 14.62 -9.44 -12.26
CA TRP A 56 14.04 -10.79 -12.38
C TRP A 56 12.61 -10.73 -12.91
N VAL A 57 11.81 -9.75 -12.48
CA VAL A 57 10.45 -9.54 -13.01
C VAL A 57 10.50 -9.16 -14.49
N SER A 58 11.44 -8.27 -14.87
CA SER A 58 11.61 -7.84 -16.27
C SER A 58 12.01 -8.99 -17.18
N ARG A 59 12.89 -9.88 -16.71
CA ARG A 59 13.31 -11.09 -17.45
C ARG A 59 12.17 -12.10 -17.51
N PHE A 60 11.49 -12.34 -16.41
CA PHE A 60 10.38 -13.29 -16.34
C PHE A 60 9.21 -12.90 -17.25
N ALA A 61 8.94 -11.60 -17.39
CA ALA A 61 7.96 -11.10 -18.34
C ALA A 61 8.32 -11.44 -19.80
N VAL A 62 9.62 -11.52 -20.13
CA VAL A 62 10.09 -11.93 -21.46
C VAL A 62 9.99 -13.45 -21.63
N ASP A 63 10.47 -14.18 -20.62
CA ASP A 63 10.63 -15.63 -20.70
C ASP A 63 9.31 -16.40 -20.58
N GLU A 64 8.40 -15.92 -19.75
CA GLU A 64 7.17 -16.64 -19.35
C GLU A 64 5.89 -15.82 -19.53
N GLY A 65 5.97 -14.57 -19.96
CA GLY A 65 4.83 -13.63 -19.99
C GLY A 65 3.58 -14.14 -20.74
N LYS A 66 3.73 -15.05 -21.70
CA LYS A 66 2.60 -15.66 -22.42
C LYS A 66 1.88 -16.76 -21.63
N ASP A 67 2.53 -17.27 -20.60
CA ASP A 67 2.12 -18.46 -19.86
C ASP A 67 1.66 -18.17 -18.42
N ILE A 68 1.72 -16.92 -18.01
CA ILE A 68 1.35 -16.45 -16.66
C ILE A 68 0.17 -15.50 -16.70
N VAL A 69 -0.47 -15.32 -15.57
CA VAL A 69 -1.60 -14.38 -15.42
C VAL A 69 -1.24 -13.16 -14.57
N LEU A 70 -0.08 -13.19 -13.89
CA LEU A 70 0.33 -12.14 -12.96
C LEU A 70 1.85 -12.09 -12.81
N LEU A 71 2.41 -10.90 -12.88
CA LEU A 71 3.78 -10.62 -12.44
C LEU A 71 3.76 -10.24 -10.96
N THR A 72 4.69 -10.78 -10.18
CA THR A 72 4.72 -10.61 -8.72
C THR A 72 6.06 -10.10 -8.24
N HIS A 73 6.03 -9.23 -7.24
CA HIS A 73 7.21 -8.66 -6.57
C HIS A 73 6.87 -8.32 -5.12
N HIS A 74 7.88 -8.21 -4.27
CA HIS A 74 7.73 -7.76 -2.88
C HIS A 74 8.25 -6.33 -2.71
N TYR A 75 7.81 -5.68 -1.65
CA TYR A 75 8.34 -4.39 -1.26
C TYR A 75 8.37 -4.24 0.25
N TYR A 76 9.54 -3.88 0.75
CA TYR A 76 9.74 -3.28 2.06
C TYR A 76 10.65 -2.08 1.90
N ARG A 77 10.39 -1.03 2.67
CA ARG A 77 11.25 0.15 2.61
C ARG A 77 12.72 -0.20 2.88
N GLU A 78 12.94 -1.06 3.89
CA GLU A 78 14.20 -1.73 4.22
C GLU A 78 13.96 -2.80 5.29
N GLY A 79 15.00 -3.54 5.70
CA GLY A 79 14.97 -4.37 6.91
C GLY A 79 14.91 -3.49 8.17
N GLN A 80 14.20 -3.95 9.20
CA GLN A 80 14.16 -3.20 10.45
C GLN A 80 15.56 -3.05 11.05
N ASN A 81 15.87 -1.85 11.49
CA ASN A 81 17.14 -1.51 12.13
C ASN A 81 16.96 -0.24 12.98
N PRO A 82 17.96 0.19 13.79
CA PRO A 82 17.83 1.40 14.59
C PRO A 82 17.54 2.68 13.81
N GLY A 83 17.88 2.73 12.52
CA GLY A 83 17.59 3.84 11.63
C GLY A 83 16.19 3.80 10.98
N SER A 84 15.38 2.79 11.28
CA SER A 84 13.97 2.72 10.85
C SER A 84 13.14 3.64 11.74
N THR A 85 12.94 4.88 11.30
CA THR A 85 12.26 5.94 12.07
C THR A 85 10.94 6.36 11.43
N ILE A 86 10.13 7.12 12.18
CA ILE A 86 8.89 7.71 11.67
C ILE A 86 9.18 8.65 10.49
N GLU A 87 10.20 9.50 10.60
CA GLU A 87 10.60 10.44 9.54
C GLU A 87 10.98 9.67 8.28
N LYS A 88 11.70 8.57 8.42
CA LYS A 88 12.03 7.71 7.29
C LYS A 88 10.77 7.06 6.70
N LEU A 89 9.86 6.55 7.51
CA LEU A 89 8.61 5.95 7.05
C LEU A 89 7.74 6.96 6.29
N MET A 90 7.61 8.16 6.80
CA MET A 90 6.82 9.26 6.22
C MET A 90 7.47 9.91 5.01
N GLY A 91 8.80 9.89 4.93
CA GLY A 91 9.56 10.51 3.86
C GLY A 91 9.47 9.78 2.51
N VAL A 92 10.01 10.38 1.48
CA VAL A 92 10.11 9.77 0.15
C VAL A 92 11.07 8.58 0.17
N ASP A 93 10.67 7.46 -0.42
CA ASP A 93 11.61 6.36 -0.71
C ASP A 93 12.16 6.52 -2.13
N PRO A 94 13.47 6.82 -2.28
CA PRO A 94 14.06 7.02 -3.60
C PRO A 94 14.10 5.74 -4.44
N LYS A 95 13.89 4.56 -3.84
CA LYS A 95 13.87 3.27 -4.54
C LYS A 95 12.50 2.92 -5.11
N LEU A 96 11.41 3.41 -4.50
CA LEU A 96 10.06 2.97 -4.83
C LEU A 96 9.68 3.29 -6.28
N GLN A 97 9.79 4.56 -6.71
CA GLN A 97 9.37 4.94 -8.06
C GLN A 97 10.17 4.23 -9.15
N PRO A 98 11.51 4.12 -9.09
CA PRO A 98 12.29 3.32 -10.05
C PRO A 98 11.86 1.86 -10.11
N GLN A 99 11.53 1.22 -8.99
CA GLN A 99 11.00 -0.15 -8.97
C GLN A 99 9.64 -0.23 -9.68
N LEU A 100 8.72 0.68 -9.36
CA LEU A 100 7.38 0.70 -9.98
C LEU A 100 7.48 0.95 -11.49
N ASP A 101 8.39 1.81 -11.95
CA ASP A 101 8.63 2.05 -13.38
C ASP A 101 9.10 0.78 -14.10
N GLN A 102 10.00 0.00 -13.49
CA GLN A 102 10.46 -1.27 -14.06
C GLN A 102 9.33 -2.32 -14.09
N LEU A 103 8.55 -2.44 -13.01
CA LEU A 103 7.41 -3.38 -12.94
C LEU A 103 6.34 -3.02 -13.97
N ARG A 104 6.01 -1.74 -14.09
CA ARG A 104 5.06 -1.24 -15.10
C ARG A 104 5.56 -1.52 -16.52
N ALA A 105 6.84 -1.27 -16.81
CA ALA A 105 7.44 -1.57 -18.11
C ALA A 105 7.41 -3.08 -18.43
N ALA A 106 7.68 -3.93 -17.44
CA ALA A 106 7.58 -5.38 -17.58
C ALA A 106 6.14 -5.82 -17.90
N SER A 107 5.17 -5.29 -17.13
CA SER A 107 3.74 -5.53 -17.33
C SER A 107 3.27 -5.12 -18.73
N GLN A 108 3.63 -3.92 -19.18
CA GLN A 108 3.28 -3.42 -20.52
C GLN A 108 3.87 -4.29 -21.63
N ARG A 109 5.10 -4.78 -21.45
CA ARG A 109 5.80 -5.61 -22.44
C ARG A 109 5.09 -6.93 -22.72
N CYS A 110 4.58 -7.61 -21.71
CA CYS A 110 3.92 -8.91 -21.85
C CYS A 110 2.39 -8.85 -21.82
N GLY A 111 1.79 -7.69 -21.54
CA GLY A 111 0.35 -7.52 -21.43
C GLY A 111 -0.27 -8.16 -20.18
N VAL A 112 0.55 -8.50 -19.17
CA VAL A 112 0.12 -9.15 -17.93
C VAL A 112 0.20 -8.14 -16.78
N PRO A 113 -0.83 -8.02 -15.91
CA PRO A 113 -0.78 -7.11 -14.78
C PRO A 113 0.33 -7.51 -13.80
N TYR A 114 0.79 -6.54 -13.00
CA TYR A 114 1.69 -6.82 -11.89
C TYR A 114 1.03 -6.50 -10.54
N ARG A 115 1.53 -7.17 -9.50
CA ARG A 115 1.05 -7.04 -8.12
C ARG A 115 2.21 -7.07 -7.14
N ILE A 116 2.12 -6.31 -6.07
CA ILE A 116 3.02 -6.45 -4.93
C ILE A 116 2.42 -7.51 -4.00
N CYS A 117 3.00 -8.70 -4.02
CA CYS A 117 2.44 -9.88 -3.36
C CYS A 117 2.84 -10.04 -1.90
N GLU A 118 3.82 -9.27 -1.46
CA GLU A 118 4.19 -9.16 -0.06
C GLU A 118 4.73 -7.75 0.20
N VAL A 119 4.18 -7.07 1.19
CA VAL A 119 4.60 -5.71 1.53
C VAL A 119 4.26 -5.36 2.96
N ASN A 120 5.15 -4.62 3.58
CA ASN A 120 4.86 -3.77 4.73
C ASN A 120 5.96 -2.70 4.90
N SER A 121 5.92 -1.93 5.97
CA SER A 121 6.83 -0.80 6.24
C SER A 121 8.31 -1.21 6.26
N PHE A 122 8.70 -2.05 7.20
CA PHE A 122 10.08 -2.53 7.40
C PHE A 122 10.07 -4.05 7.56
N SER A 123 10.86 -4.79 6.77
CA SER A 123 10.88 -6.26 6.85
C SER A 123 11.39 -6.76 8.20
N GLY A 124 11.03 -8.01 8.54
CA GLY A 124 11.42 -8.61 9.82
C GLY A 124 10.47 -8.29 10.98
N GLY A 125 9.18 -8.08 10.67
CA GLY A 125 8.14 -7.86 11.68
C GLY A 125 7.83 -6.39 11.97
N GLY A 126 8.43 -5.46 11.23
CA GLY A 126 8.26 -4.02 11.47
C GLY A 126 9.10 -3.49 12.63
N ARG A 127 9.10 -2.19 12.82
CA ARG A 127 9.79 -1.51 13.91
C ARG A 127 8.78 -1.06 14.97
N PRO A 128 8.82 -1.59 16.21
CA PRO A 128 7.98 -1.11 17.31
C PRO A 128 8.13 0.40 17.54
N GLY A 129 7.02 1.11 17.75
CA GLY A 129 6.99 2.57 17.88
C GLY A 129 7.16 3.33 16.56
N VAL A 130 7.14 2.64 15.44
CA VAL A 130 7.14 3.21 14.07
C VAL A 130 6.09 2.54 13.21
N SER A 131 6.20 1.22 13.02
CA SER A 131 5.29 0.44 12.15
C SER A 131 3.89 0.25 12.73
N ASP A 132 3.72 0.48 14.02
CA ASP A 132 2.47 0.33 14.78
C ASP A 132 1.88 1.69 15.22
N THR A 133 2.20 2.76 14.51
CA THR A 133 1.79 4.13 14.87
C THR A 133 0.94 4.80 13.79
N MET A 134 0.39 5.99 14.08
CA MET A 134 -0.34 6.83 13.11
C MET A 134 0.47 7.08 11.82
N ALA A 135 1.80 7.13 11.93
CA ALA A 135 2.67 7.23 10.76
C ALA A 135 2.46 6.07 9.77
N SER A 136 2.23 4.85 10.26
CA SER A 136 1.97 3.70 9.39
C SER A 136 0.61 3.81 8.67
N ALA A 137 -0.40 4.40 9.32
CA ALA A 137 -1.69 4.66 8.67
C ALA A 137 -1.55 5.63 7.48
N LEU A 138 -0.78 6.71 7.67
CA LEU A 138 -0.53 7.68 6.59
C LEU A 138 0.38 7.09 5.50
N TRP A 139 1.39 6.32 5.90
CA TRP A 139 2.27 5.64 4.96
C TRP A 139 1.50 4.66 4.06
N VAL A 140 0.69 3.79 4.61
CA VAL A 140 -0.03 2.78 3.81
C VAL A 140 -1.07 3.42 2.90
N LEU A 141 -1.74 4.48 3.35
CA LEU A 141 -2.68 5.23 2.51
C LEU A 141 -1.97 5.86 1.30
N ASP A 142 -0.85 6.56 1.51
CA ASP A 142 -0.01 7.13 0.46
C ASP A 142 0.54 6.04 -0.48
N TYR A 143 1.02 4.94 0.09
CA TYR A 143 1.58 3.81 -0.64
C TYR A 143 0.56 3.15 -1.58
N MET A 144 -0.64 2.85 -1.08
CA MET A 144 -1.68 2.23 -1.89
C MET A 144 -2.13 3.13 -3.05
N PHE A 145 -2.25 4.44 -2.83
CA PHE A 145 -2.50 5.39 -3.93
C PHE A 145 -1.31 5.47 -4.90
N THR A 146 -0.08 5.46 -4.40
CA THR A 146 1.12 5.42 -5.24
C THR A 146 1.13 4.17 -6.13
N LEU A 147 0.78 3.01 -5.61
CA LEU A 147 0.63 1.79 -6.40
C LEU A 147 -0.46 1.93 -7.47
N ALA A 148 -1.61 2.46 -7.09
CA ALA A 148 -2.72 2.65 -8.01
C ALA A 148 -2.37 3.62 -9.16
N THR A 149 -1.67 4.73 -8.88
CA THR A 149 -1.19 5.67 -9.92
C THR A 149 -0.13 5.07 -10.84
N ASN A 150 0.51 3.97 -10.43
CA ASN A 150 1.47 3.22 -11.23
C ASN A 150 0.86 1.97 -11.90
N ASN A 151 -0.47 1.85 -11.95
CA ASN A 151 -1.20 0.73 -12.57
C ASN A 151 -0.90 -0.64 -11.92
N CYS A 152 -0.56 -0.67 -10.64
CA CYS A 152 -0.43 -1.91 -9.90
C CYS A 152 -1.80 -2.58 -9.71
N GLY A 153 -1.91 -3.86 -10.02
CA GLY A 153 -3.16 -4.63 -9.94
C GLY A 153 -3.60 -4.96 -8.50
N GLY A 154 -2.78 -4.61 -7.52
CA GLY A 154 -3.13 -4.79 -6.11
C GLY A 154 -1.93 -5.08 -5.21
N VAL A 155 -2.21 -5.27 -3.93
CA VAL A 155 -1.23 -5.46 -2.88
C VAL A 155 -1.68 -6.53 -1.89
N ASN A 156 -0.74 -7.31 -1.33
CA ASN A 156 -0.98 -8.18 -0.18
C ASN A 156 -0.13 -7.67 0.98
N MET A 157 -0.81 -7.19 2.03
CA MET A 157 -0.11 -6.73 3.23
C MET A 157 0.36 -7.94 4.04
N GLU A 158 1.65 -7.95 4.40
CA GLU A 158 2.19 -8.91 5.35
C GLU A 158 1.71 -8.56 6.75
N THR A 159 1.11 -9.51 7.45
CA THR A 159 0.43 -9.22 8.71
C THR A 159 1.11 -9.82 9.93
N GLY A 160 1.61 -11.05 9.87
CA GLY A 160 2.28 -11.69 11.00
C GLY A 160 1.44 -11.74 12.29
N VAL A 161 0.12 -11.89 12.17
CA VAL A 161 -0.77 -12.02 13.34
C VAL A 161 -0.53 -13.36 13.98
N ASN A 162 -0.08 -13.37 15.25
CA ASN A 162 0.18 -14.57 16.06
C ASN A 162 0.97 -15.68 15.32
N GLN A 163 1.84 -15.26 14.43
CA GLN A 163 2.66 -16.15 13.64
C GLN A 163 3.90 -16.55 14.47
N LEU A 164 4.12 -17.85 14.65
CA LEU A 164 5.25 -18.38 15.42
C LEU A 164 5.35 -17.82 16.87
N GLY A 165 4.20 -17.52 17.49
CA GLY A 165 4.14 -17.02 18.86
C GLY A 165 4.56 -15.56 19.01
N SER A 166 4.57 -14.78 17.93
CA SER A 166 4.83 -13.35 17.98
C SER A 166 3.88 -12.57 17.06
N ILE A 167 3.56 -11.34 17.48
CA ILE A 167 2.78 -10.40 16.68
C ILE A 167 3.74 -9.39 16.08
N SER A 168 3.75 -9.27 14.76
CA SER A 168 4.53 -8.26 14.06
C SER A 168 4.06 -6.85 14.38
N SER A 169 5.01 -5.92 14.57
CA SER A 169 4.68 -4.52 14.83
C SER A 169 3.90 -3.89 13.69
N TYR A 170 4.14 -4.32 12.45
CA TYR A 170 3.42 -3.84 11.27
C TYR A 170 2.08 -4.54 11.04
N SER A 171 1.64 -5.48 11.90
CA SER A 171 0.35 -6.12 11.69
C SER A 171 -0.78 -5.09 11.78
N PRO A 172 -1.66 -4.98 10.76
CA PRO A 172 -2.81 -4.09 10.83
C PRO A 172 -3.88 -4.60 11.82
N ILE A 173 -3.80 -5.87 12.22
CA ILE A 173 -4.69 -6.48 13.19
C ILE A 173 -3.86 -6.90 14.40
N GLY A 174 -4.26 -6.44 15.58
CA GLY A 174 -3.69 -6.86 16.85
C GLY A 174 -4.44 -8.05 17.42
N ASP A 175 -3.72 -8.92 18.12
CA ASP A 175 -4.23 -10.08 18.85
C ASP A 175 -3.67 -10.02 20.27
N ASP A 176 -4.51 -10.14 21.29
CA ASP A 176 -4.10 -10.14 22.70
C ASP A 176 -3.81 -11.56 23.23
N GLU A 177 -3.74 -12.56 22.35
CA GLU A 177 -3.55 -13.99 22.66
C GLU A 177 -4.68 -14.60 23.52
N GLN A 178 -5.78 -13.87 23.71
CA GLN A 178 -6.96 -14.31 24.42
C GLN A 178 -8.20 -14.42 23.48
N GLY A 179 -7.97 -14.26 22.18
CA GLY A 179 -9.01 -14.32 21.15
C GLY A 179 -9.70 -12.95 20.92
N HIS A 180 -9.16 -11.86 21.42
CA HIS A 180 -9.65 -10.53 21.09
C HIS A 180 -8.74 -9.88 20.04
N TYR A 181 -9.38 -9.40 18.99
CA TYR A 181 -8.69 -8.72 17.88
C TYR A 181 -9.00 -7.23 17.90
N SER A 182 -8.02 -6.42 17.50
CA SER A 182 -8.16 -4.97 17.42
C SER A 182 -7.56 -4.42 16.14
N ALA A 183 -8.14 -3.36 15.59
CA ALA A 183 -7.52 -2.63 14.50
C ALA A 183 -6.34 -1.81 15.01
N LYS A 184 -5.18 -1.99 14.38
CA LYS A 184 -3.99 -1.17 14.61
C LYS A 184 -4.01 0.06 13.69
N PRO A 185 -3.16 1.09 13.92
CA PRO A 185 -3.16 2.30 13.10
C PRO A 185 -3.09 2.05 11.59
N GLU A 186 -2.26 1.12 11.12
CA GLU A 186 -2.14 0.79 9.70
C GLU A 186 -3.49 0.37 9.08
N TYR A 187 -4.33 -0.35 9.83
CA TYR A 187 -5.66 -0.75 9.35
C TYR A 187 -6.53 0.46 8.97
N TYR A 188 -6.44 1.56 9.71
CA TYR A 188 -7.22 2.77 9.41
C TYR A 188 -6.78 3.44 8.11
N GLY A 189 -5.48 3.38 7.77
CA GLY A 189 -5.00 3.83 6.47
C GLY A 189 -5.50 2.95 5.32
N MET A 190 -5.52 1.63 5.49
CA MET A 190 -6.10 0.68 4.54
C MET A 190 -7.61 0.90 4.37
N LEU A 191 -8.33 1.13 5.48
CA LEU A 191 -9.77 1.45 5.46
C LEU A 191 -10.02 2.77 4.73
N ALA A 192 -9.23 3.80 5.02
CA ALA A 192 -9.31 5.09 4.33
C ALA A 192 -9.13 4.93 2.81
N PHE A 193 -8.15 4.14 2.36
CA PHE A 193 -8.00 3.80 0.95
C PHE A 193 -9.22 3.06 0.40
N SER A 194 -9.78 2.10 1.12
CA SER A 194 -10.95 1.34 0.65
C SER A 194 -12.21 2.21 0.50
N VAL A 195 -12.30 3.28 1.28
CA VAL A 195 -13.39 4.28 1.17
C VAL A 195 -13.15 5.21 -0.01
N ALA A 196 -11.92 5.70 -0.18
CA ALA A 196 -11.57 6.76 -1.12
C ALA A 196 -11.10 6.27 -2.50
N GLY A 197 -10.49 5.07 -2.57
CA GLY A 197 -9.82 4.56 -3.76
C GLY A 197 -10.75 3.88 -4.79
N ARG A 198 -12.04 4.20 -4.79
CA ARG A 198 -13.03 3.55 -5.67
C ARG A 198 -13.26 4.36 -6.94
N GLY A 199 -13.08 3.71 -8.10
CA GLY A 199 -13.33 4.33 -9.39
C GLY A 199 -12.07 4.58 -10.21
N GLU A 200 -12.17 5.49 -11.16
CA GLU A 200 -11.06 5.90 -12.01
C GLU A 200 -10.18 6.92 -11.28
N LEU A 201 -8.87 6.71 -11.30
CA LEU A 201 -7.90 7.68 -10.79
C LEU A 201 -7.80 8.88 -11.75
N LEU A 202 -7.87 10.06 -11.18
CA LEU A 202 -7.71 11.32 -11.90
C LEU A 202 -6.32 11.90 -11.63
N GLN A 203 -5.81 12.64 -12.61
CA GLN A 203 -4.58 13.40 -12.42
C GLN A 203 -4.82 14.55 -11.43
N THR A 204 -3.90 14.69 -10.48
CA THR A 204 -3.90 15.75 -9.47
C THR A 204 -2.59 16.52 -9.52
N GLU A 205 -2.65 17.81 -9.21
CA GLU A 205 -1.49 18.68 -9.09
C GLU A 205 -1.50 19.33 -7.71
N VAL A 206 -0.34 19.39 -7.07
CA VAL A 206 -0.13 20.06 -5.78
C VAL A 206 0.90 21.14 -5.95
N GLY A 207 0.50 22.37 -5.69
CA GLY A 207 1.38 23.51 -5.80
C GLY A 207 1.35 24.42 -4.55
N PRO A 208 2.47 24.98 -4.09
CA PRO A 208 3.82 24.56 -4.44
C PRO A 208 4.10 23.13 -3.97
N ALA A 209 4.82 22.36 -4.79
CA ALA A 209 5.09 20.96 -4.49
C ALA A 209 5.91 20.81 -3.21
N THR A 210 5.39 20.12 -2.23
CA THR A 210 6.12 19.65 -1.05
C THR A 210 6.06 18.12 -1.01
N ALA A 211 7.08 17.49 -0.46
CA ALA A 211 7.08 16.03 -0.28
C ALA A 211 6.05 15.58 0.77
N GLU A 212 5.58 16.52 1.58
CA GLU A 212 4.74 16.26 2.76
C GLU A 212 3.24 16.28 2.43
N ILE A 213 2.81 17.14 1.49
CA ILE A 213 1.41 17.23 1.07
C ILE A 213 1.19 16.39 -0.17
N LYS A 214 0.21 15.48 -0.11
CA LYS A 214 -0.23 14.65 -1.23
C LYS A 214 -1.72 14.84 -1.47
N ALA A 215 -2.11 14.74 -2.73
CA ALA A 215 -3.50 14.74 -3.13
C ALA A 215 -3.75 13.63 -4.16
N TYR A 216 -4.85 12.92 -3.98
CA TYR A 216 -5.33 11.90 -4.92
C TYR A 216 -6.79 12.15 -5.20
N ALA A 217 -7.23 11.87 -6.42
CA ALA A 217 -8.63 12.00 -6.77
C ALA A 217 -9.12 10.75 -7.52
N THR A 218 -10.34 10.34 -7.22
CA THR A 218 -11.02 9.26 -7.91
C THR A 218 -12.40 9.70 -8.38
N ARG A 219 -12.86 9.14 -9.48
CA ARG A 219 -14.22 9.33 -10.00
C ARG A 219 -14.92 7.99 -10.07
N SER A 220 -16.03 7.87 -9.37
CA SER A 220 -16.86 6.67 -9.42
C SER A 220 -17.57 6.53 -10.78
N LYS A 221 -18.16 5.35 -11.03
CA LYS A 221 -18.98 5.12 -12.23
C LYS A 221 -20.18 6.08 -12.32
N ASP A 222 -20.71 6.51 -11.19
CA ASP A 222 -21.81 7.47 -11.09
C ASP A 222 -21.31 8.93 -11.12
N SER A 223 -20.08 9.13 -11.57
CA SER A 223 -19.42 10.44 -11.71
C SER A 223 -19.17 11.20 -10.40
N ALA A 224 -19.35 10.58 -9.24
CA ALA A 224 -19.02 11.20 -7.96
C ALA A 224 -17.49 11.36 -7.83
N LEU A 225 -17.07 12.56 -7.46
CA LEU A 225 -15.66 12.88 -7.24
C LEU A 225 -15.32 12.68 -5.78
N THR A 226 -14.24 11.96 -5.51
CA THR A 226 -13.62 11.83 -4.19
C THR A 226 -12.19 12.37 -4.25
N VAL A 227 -11.83 13.25 -3.33
CA VAL A 227 -10.46 13.77 -3.20
C VAL A 227 -9.90 13.34 -1.85
N THR A 228 -8.71 12.76 -1.86
CA THR A 228 -7.97 12.38 -0.64
C THR A 228 -6.77 13.29 -0.50
N LEU A 229 -6.69 13.97 0.62
CA LEU A 229 -5.59 14.86 0.99
C LEU A 229 -4.80 14.22 2.12
N LEU A 230 -3.48 14.21 2.02
CA LEU A 230 -2.59 13.76 3.07
C LEU A 230 -1.62 14.87 3.44
N ASN A 231 -1.42 15.06 4.74
CA ASN A 231 -0.36 15.87 5.30
C ASN A 231 0.55 14.97 6.14
N LYS A 232 1.73 14.67 5.61
CA LYS A 232 2.76 13.88 6.29
C LYS A 232 3.75 14.76 7.06
N GLY A 233 3.58 16.08 7.01
CA GLY A 233 4.43 17.06 7.68
C GLY A 233 4.10 17.25 9.16
N ALA A 234 5.01 17.92 9.85
CA ALA A 234 4.90 18.23 11.28
C ALA A 234 4.05 19.47 11.57
N THR A 235 3.59 20.18 10.57
CA THR A 235 2.77 21.40 10.70
C THR A 235 1.47 21.27 9.93
N GLY A 236 0.42 21.89 10.44
CA GLY A 236 -0.85 22.01 9.72
C GLY A 236 -0.72 22.89 8.47
N ALA A 237 -1.56 22.63 7.49
CA ALA A 237 -1.61 23.38 6.24
C ALA A 237 -3.05 23.84 5.95
N MET A 238 -3.18 24.99 5.28
CA MET A 238 -4.43 25.44 4.67
C MET A 238 -4.37 25.12 3.18
N LEU A 239 -5.24 24.25 2.71
CA LEU A 239 -5.25 23.77 1.33
C LEU A 239 -6.40 24.41 0.55
N HIS A 240 -6.08 24.93 -0.64
CA HIS A 240 -7.05 25.46 -1.59
C HIS A 240 -7.23 24.45 -2.72
N LEU A 241 -8.42 23.95 -2.89
CA LEU A 241 -8.76 22.98 -3.93
C LEU A 241 -9.52 23.68 -5.06
N ASP A 242 -9.13 23.40 -6.29
CA ASP A 242 -9.89 23.69 -7.50
C ASP A 242 -10.21 22.37 -8.20
N THR A 243 -11.43 21.89 -7.99
CA THR A 243 -11.84 20.56 -8.48
C THR A 243 -12.53 20.62 -9.83
N LYS A 244 -12.90 21.82 -10.27
CA LYS A 244 -13.77 22.06 -11.46
C LYS A 244 -15.05 21.22 -11.42
N SER A 245 -15.44 20.79 -10.23
CA SER A 245 -16.69 20.06 -10.00
C SER A 245 -17.87 21.03 -10.00
N SER A 246 -19.02 20.56 -10.49
CA SER A 246 -20.30 21.28 -10.37
C SER A 246 -20.98 21.07 -8.99
N SER A 247 -20.43 20.22 -8.14
CA SER A 247 -20.94 19.96 -6.78
C SER A 247 -20.89 21.23 -5.94
N ARG A 248 -21.91 21.43 -5.15
CA ARG A 248 -22.04 22.62 -4.29
C ARG A 248 -21.59 22.36 -2.85
N GLN A 249 -21.41 21.11 -2.49
CA GLN A 249 -21.02 20.67 -1.17
C GLN A 249 -20.06 19.49 -1.26
N ALA A 250 -19.23 19.34 -0.23
CA ALA A 250 -18.41 18.15 -0.04
C ALA A 250 -18.55 17.66 1.41
N SER A 251 -18.74 16.37 1.59
CA SER A 251 -18.63 15.75 2.91
C SER A 251 -17.17 15.39 3.18
N VAL A 252 -16.72 15.53 4.41
CA VAL A 252 -15.34 15.32 4.82
C VAL A 252 -15.27 14.26 5.89
N ILE A 253 -14.43 13.25 5.68
CA ILE A 253 -14.05 12.22 6.64
C ILE A 253 -12.56 12.38 6.92
N ARG A 254 -12.15 12.45 8.19
CA ARG A 254 -10.75 12.65 8.57
C ARG A 254 -10.13 11.37 9.12
N LEU A 255 -8.90 11.10 8.75
CA LEU A 255 -8.02 10.12 9.37
C LEU A 255 -7.08 10.87 10.30
N GLU A 256 -7.24 10.68 11.58
CA GLU A 256 -6.58 11.46 12.64
C GLU A 256 -6.16 10.58 13.81
N GLY A 257 -5.17 11.03 14.55
CA GLY A 257 -4.71 10.48 15.82
C GLY A 257 -4.14 11.58 16.70
N PRO A 258 -3.92 11.33 18.00
CA PRO A 258 -3.40 12.35 18.93
C PRO A 258 -2.01 12.89 18.57
N ALA A 259 -1.18 12.05 17.93
CA ALA A 259 0.16 12.40 17.50
C ALA A 259 0.59 11.43 16.38
N VAL A 260 1.67 11.77 15.65
CA VAL A 260 2.22 10.93 14.56
C VAL A 260 2.72 9.56 15.05
N ASP A 261 3.16 9.47 16.29
CA ASP A 261 3.62 8.26 16.97
C ASP A 261 2.53 7.57 17.80
N ALA A 262 1.27 8.04 17.70
CA ALA A 262 0.14 7.45 18.42
C ALA A 262 -0.11 6.01 17.96
N ARG A 263 -0.16 5.07 18.90
CA ARG A 263 -0.42 3.64 18.70
C ARG A 263 -1.87 3.25 18.93
N THR A 264 -2.64 4.16 19.53
CA THR A 264 -4.06 4.03 19.87
C THR A 264 -4.78 5.34 19.59
N GLN A 265 -6.12 5.36 19.69
CA GLN A 265 -6.94 6.54 19.45
C GLN A 265 -6.79 7.10 18.02
N VAL A 266 -6.40 6.25 17.07
CA VAL A 266 -6.47 6.58 15.66
C VAL A 266 -7.91 6.36 15.21
N THR A 267 -8.48 7.34 14.54
CA THR A 267 -9.88 7.33 14.10
C THR A 267 -9.99 7.62 12.60
N LEU A 268 -11.04 7.10 11.99
CA LEU A 268 -11.48 7.52 10.67
C LEU A 268 -12.91 8.07 10.80
N GLY A 269 -13.13 9.36 10.46
CA GLY A 269 -14.40 10.03 10.65
C GLY A 269 -14.86 10.08 12.11
N GLY A 270 -13.94 10.33 13.05
CA GLY A 270 -14.18 10.40 14.48
C GLY A 270 -14.53 9.06 15.13
N ALA A 271 -14.43 7.93 14.43
CA ALA A 271 -14.79 6.61 14.94
C ALA A 271 -13.62 5.64 14.92
N GLU A 272 -13.50 4.83 15.96
CA GLU A 272 -12.68 3.63 16.00
C GLU A 272 -13.44 2.43 15.41
N ILE A 273 -12.68 1.42 14.98
CA ILE A 273 -13.24 0.13 14.57
C ILE A 273 -13.66 -0.63 15.84
N THR A 274 -14.88 -1.12 15.85
CA THR A 274 -15.42 -1.86 16.99
C THR A 274 -14.74 -3.23 17.16
N PRO A 275 -14.78 -3.86 18.34
CA PRO A 275 -14.29 -5.23 18.52
C PRO A 275 -14.95 -6.27 17.58
N ALA A 276 -16.16 -5.98 17.09
CA ALA A 276 -16.85 -6.79 16.09
C ALA A 276 -16.37 -6.58 14.64
N GLY A 277 -15.31 -5.76 14.43
CA GLY A 277 -14.75 -5.45 13.12
C GLY A 277 -15.62 -4.52 12.26
N THR A 278 -16.58 -3.82 12.85
CA THR A 278 -17.45 -2.88 12.14
C THR A 278 -16.98 -1.44 12.30
N TRP A 279 -17.20 -0.62 11.27
CA TRP A 279 -16.90 0.81 11.30
C TRP A 279 -18.01 1.61 10.64
N LYS A 280 -18.29 2.76 11.25
CA LYS A 280 -19.16 3.80 10.70
C LYS A 280 -18.65 5.15 11.19
N ALA A 281 -18.45 6.09 10.28
CA ALA A 281 -18.08 7.45 10.67
C ALA A 281 -19.11 8.04 11.65
N SER A 282 -18.64 8.57 12.77
CA SER A 282 -19.45 9.28 13.77
C SER A 282 -19.48 10.78 13.48
N GLU A 283 -18.46 11.30 12.82
CA GLU A 283 -18.33 12.69 12.43
C GLU A 283 -18.26 12.82 10.92
N GLN A 284 -19.10 13.65 10.34
CA GLN A 284 -19.12 13.98 8.94
C GLN A 284 -19.37 15.49 8.80
N GLN A 285 -18.32 16.21 8.51
CA GLN A 285 -18.41 17.64 8.20
C GLN A 285 -18.89 17.83 6.77
N VAL A 286 -19.80 18.79 6.55
CA VAL A 286 -20.18 19.20 5.19
C VAL A 286 -19.70 20.63 4.96
N LEU A 287 -18.98 20.83 3.87
CA LEU A 287 -18.39 22.11 3.49
C LEU A 287 -19.02 22.61 2.18
N PRO A 288 -19.26 23.93 2.06
CA PRO A 288 -19.71 24.52 0.79
C PRO A 288 -18.56 24.52 -0.24
N VAL A 289 -18.93 24.29 -1.51
CA VAL A 289 -18.00 24.26 -2.66
C VAL A 289 -18.48 25.25 -3.72
N PRO A 290 -18.29 26.55 -3.52
CA PRO A 290 -18.68 27.54 -4.50
C PRO A 290 -17.80 27.42 -5.76
N ASN A 291 -18.42 27.26 -6.94
CA ASN A 291 -17.74 27.21 -8.23
C ASN A 291 -16.62 26.15 -8.32
N GLY A 292 -16.77 25.01 -7.62
CA GLY A 292 -15.77 23.94 -7.60
C GLY A 292 -14.55 24.22 -6.71
N GLN A 293 -14.57 25.31 -5.94
CA GLN A 293 -13.45 25.74 -5.08
C GLN A 293 -13.76 25.48 -3.61
N LEU A 294 -12.76 25.03 -2.88
CA LEU A 294 -12.87 24.73 -1.45
C LEU A 294 -11.56 25.05 -0.76
N THR A 295 -11.65 25.67 0.41
CA THR A 295 -10.52 25.84 1.33
C THR A 295 -10.73 24.99 2.57
N ILE A 296 -9.71 24.19 2.93
CA ILE A 296 -9.80 23.25 4.04
C ILE A 296 -8.50 23.24 4.86
N PRO A 297 -8.60 23.36 6.21
CA PRO A 297 -7.45 23.09 7.07
C PRO A 297 -7.18 21.57 7.12
N LEU A 298 -5.91 21.21 7.02
CA LEU A 298 -5.41 19.85 7.18
C LEU A 298 -4.36 19.83 8.29
N ALA A 299 -4.65 19.15 9.38
CA ALA A 299 -3.75 19.09 10.53
C ALA A 299 -2.40 18.43 10.17
N ALA A 300 -1.38 18.62 10.99
CA ALA A 300 -0.14 17.85 10.92
C ALA A 300 -0.46 16.35 11.03
N ALA A 301 0.30 15.51 10.34
CA ALA A 301 0.19 14.05 10.39
C ALA A 301 -1.27 13.55 10.31
N SER A 302 -2.03 14.02 9.31
CA SER A 302 -3.45 13.66 9.12
C SER A 302 -3.81 13.47 7.65
N ALA A 303 -4.99 12.92 7.39
CA ALA A 303 -5.57 12.89 6.06
C ALA A 303 -7.05 13.27 6.09
N ALA A 304 -7.56 13.71 4.94
CA ALA A 304 -8.98 14.02 4.76
C ALA A 304 -9.48 13.41 3.44
N ILE A 305 -10.64 12.78 3.48
CA ILE A 305 -11.36 12.27 2.33
C ILE A 305 -12.57 13.16 2.10
N LEU A 306 -12.62 13.79 0.95
CA LEU A 306 -13.70 14.70 0.55
C LEU A 306 -14.54 14.01 -0.53
N ASN A 307 -15.82 13.78 -0.25
CA ASN A 307 -16.79 13.30 -1.24
C ASN A 307 -17.64 14.48 -1.71
N PHE A 308 -17.54 14.80 -2.98
CA PHE A 308 -18.27 15.90 -3.63
C PHE A 308 -19.68 15.44 -3.99
N LEU A 309 -20.69 16.13 -3.44
CA LEU A 309 -22.11 15.78 -3.48
C LEU A 309 -22.86 16.56 -4.58
#